data_ad3eab06065efd5af4fb30a6c39e2ca4
#
_entry.id   ad3eab06065efd5af4fb30a6c39e2ca4
#
_cell.length_a   1.000
_cell.length_b   1.000
_cell.length_c   1.000
_cell.angle_alpha   90.00
_cell.angle_beta   90.00
_cell.angle_gamma   90.00
#
_symmetry.space_group_name_H-M   'P 1'
#
loop_
_entity.id
_entity.type
_entity.pdbx_description
1 polymer ?
#
loop_
_entity_poly.entity_id
_entity_poly.type
_entity_poly.pdbx_seq_one_letter_code
_entity_poly.pdbx_strand_id
1 'polypeptide(L)'
;MATSLWVRVIRHHRTAEQTTVPCYREDPEEALAEACHALDLSRPLWLEKNEREWREFGQTRFLPDAFMEHVSFDRLEIEFIDPDAKKKKSNDPRNA
;
A
#
# COMPACT_ATOMS: atom_id res chain seq x y z
N MET A 1 -16.47 -2.11 10.02
CA MET A 1 -16.11 -1.34 8.84
C MET A 1 -15.12 -2.10 8.01
N ALA A 2 -15.19 -1.91 6.74
CA ALA A 2 -14.32 -2.68 5.86
C ALA A 2 -12.90 -2.13 5.88
N THR A 3 -11.94 -3.02 5.78
CA THR A 3 -10.55 -2.64 5.69
C THR A 3 -10.18 -2.51 4.22
N SER A 4 -9.18 -1.72 3.92
CA SER A 4 -8.79 -1.49 2.54
C SER A 4 -7.30 -1.27 2.38
N LEU A 5 -6.85 -1.27 1.15
CA LEU A 5 -5.46 -1.00 0.81
C LEU A 5 -5.42 0.30 0.03
N TRP A 6 -4.62 1.24 0.51
CA TRP A 6 -4.44 2.53 -0.13
C TRP A 6 -3.13 2.45 -0.90
N VAL A 7 -3.19 2.61 -2.21
CA VAL A 7 -2.04 2.47 -3.09
C VAL A 7 -1.75 3.80 -3.75
N ARG A 8 -0.50 4.25 -3.67
CA ARG A 8 -0.10 5.53 -4.21
C ARG A 8 1.09 5.37 -5.14
N VAL A 9 1.01 5.99 -6.30
CA VAL A 9 2.14 6.06 -7.22
C VAL A 9 2.84 7.38 -6.94
N ILE A 10 4.12 7.33 -6.55
CA ILE A 10 4.87 8.52 -6.19
C ILE A 10 5.79 8.89 -7.35
N ARG A 11 5.66 10.11 -7.84
CA ARG A 11 6.48 10.60 -8.93
C ARG A 11 6.96 11.99 -8.55
N HIS A 12 8.25 12.22 -8.59
CA HIS A 12 8.84 13.51 -8.22
C HIS A 12 8.43 13.87 -6.78
N HIS A 13 8.44 12.85 -5.92
CA HIS A 13 8.12 13.04 -4.50
C HIS A 13 6.68 13.49 -4.22
N ARG A 14 5.79 13.31 -5.19
CA ARG A 14 4.38 13.66 -5.01
C ARG A 14 3.51 12.49 -5.41
N THR A 15 2.33 12.42 -4.82
CA THR A 15 1.38 11.39 -5.21
C THR A 15 0.82 11.74 -6.59
N ALA A 16 1.21 10.97 -7.60
CA ALA A 16 0.76 11.18 -8.96
C ALA A 16 -0.59 10.51 -9.22
N GLU A 17 -0.77 9.30 -8.68
CA GLU A 17 -2.01 8.56 -8.85
C GLU A 17 -2.24 7.78 -7.58
N GLN A 18 -3.47 7.45 -7.28
CA GLN A 18 -3.77 6.65 -6.12
C GLN A 18 -5.10 5.93 -6.29
N THR A 19 -5.28 4.86 -5.57
CA THR A 19 -6.54 4.14 -5.57
C THR A 19 -6.67 3.42 -4.23
N THR A 20 -7.88 3.04 -3.88
CA THR A 20 -8.15 2.29 -2.65
C THR A 20 -9.01 1.10 -3.03
N VAL A 21 -8.63 -0.08 -2.57
CA VAL A 21 -9.37 -1.31 -2.88
C VAL A 21 -9.59 -2.08 -1.58
N PRO A 22 -10.61 -2.93 -1.53
CA PRO A 22 -10.82 -3.75 -0.33
C PRO A 22 -9.61 -4.64 -0.08
N CYS A 23 -9.26 -4.85 1.16
CA CYS A 23 -8.07 -5.61 1.50
C CYS A 23 -8.22 -6.29 2.84
N TYR A 24 -7.77 -7.56 2.92
CA TYR A 24 -7.69 -8.26 4.18
C TYR A 24 -6.22 -8.23 4.61
N ARG A 25 -5.98 -8.04 5.87
CA ARG A 25 -4.61 -7.94 6.38
C ARG A 25 -3.79 -9.18 6.04
N GLU A 26 -4.45 -10.32 5.98
CA GLU A 26 -3.76 -11.58 5.70
C GLU A 26 -3.45 -11.79 4.23
N ASP A 27 -4.04 -11.01 3.35
CA ASP A 27 -3.86 -11.23 1.92
C ASP A 27 -3.70 -9.91 1.17
N PRO A 28 -2.57 -9.23 1.39
CA PRO A 28 -2.34 -7.96 0.73
C PRO A 28 -2.03 -8.12 -0.76
N GLU A 29 -1.53 -9.28 -1.17
CA GLU A 29 -1.13 -9.44 -2.55
C GLU A 29 -2.30 -9.43 -3.51
N GLU A 30 -3.42 -9.99 -3.11
CA GLU A 30 -4.59 -9.98 -3.96
C GLU A 30 -5.11 -8.55 -4.13
N ALA A 31 -5.15 -7.78 -3.05
CA ALA A 31 -5.58 -6.41 -3.11
C ALA A 31 -4.60 -5.57 -3.94
N LEU A 32 -3.31 -5.85 -3.80
CA LEU A 32 -2.30 -5.15 -4.56
C LEU A 32 -2.48 -5.41 -6.06
N ALA A 33 -2.78 -6.65 -6.43
CA ALA A 33 -2.99 -6.99 -7.83
C ALA A 33 -4.20 -6.23 -8.39
N GLU A 34 -5.25 -6.12 -7.61
CA GLU A 34 -6.44 -5.40 -8.03
C GLU A 34 -6.14 -3.91 -8.19
N ALA A 35 -5.38 -3.33 -7.26
CA ALA A 35 -5.05 -1.93 -7.33
C ALA A 35 -4.13 -1.65 -8.52
N CYS A 36 -3.18 -2.52 -8.77
CA CYS A 36 -2.28 -2.33 -9.90
C CYS A 36 -3.07 -2.41 -11.21
N HIS A 37 -4.04 -3.31 -11.29
CA HIS A 37 -4.86 -3.40 -12.47
C HIS A 37 -5.64 -2.08 -12.67
N ALA A 38 -6.15 -1.51 -11.60
CA ALA A 38 -6.89 -0.26 -11.68
C ALA A 38 -5.99 0.89 -12.12
N LEU A 39 -4.70 0.83 -11.79
CA LEU A 39 -3.76 1.87 -12.17
C LEU A 39 -3.01 1.54 -13.46
N ASP A 40 -3.40 0.43 -14.11
CA ASP A 40 -2.79 0.01 -15.37
C ASP A 40 -1.30 -0.28 -15.19
N LEU A 41 -0.97 -0.98 -14.11
CA LEU A 41 0.40 -1.36 -13.81
C LEU A 41 0.48 -2.86 -13.64
N SER A 42 1.66 -3.44 -13.90
CA SER A 42 1.87 -4.84 -13.60
C SER A 42 2.18 -4.93 -12.11
N ARG A 43 1.95 -6.10 -11.54
CA ARG A 43 2.14 -6.29 -10.11
C ARG A 43 3.63 -6.43 -9.80
N PRO A 44 4.14 -5.73 -8.79
CA PRO A 44 5.55 -5.86 -8.42
C PRO A 44 5.82 -7.15 -7.67
N LEU A 45 7.07 -7.49 -7.52
CA LEU A 45 7.46 -8.68 -6.78
C LEU A 45 7.28 -8.41 -5.30
N TRP A 46 6.69 -9.38 -4.60
CA TRP A 46 6.51 -9.28 -3.16
C TRP A 46 7.66 -10.03 -2.51
N LEU A 47 8.60 -9.29 -1.93
CA LEU A 47 9.78 -9.88 -1.35
C LEU A 47 9.65 -10.04 0.15
N GLU A 48 10.60 -10.73 0.74
CA GLU A 48 10.58 -10.99 2.16
C GLU A 48 10.56 -9.71 2.98
N LYS A 49 11.26 -8.69 2.54
CA LYS A 49 11.25 -7.44 3.27
C LYS A 49 9.88 -6.79 3.23
N ASN A 50 9.15 -6.96 2.13
CA ASN A 50 7.80 -6.41 2.02
C ASN A 50 6.87 -7.12 2.99
N GLU A 51 7.04 -8.43 3.11
CA GLU A 51 6.23 -9.21 4.02
C GLU A 51 6.48 -8.77 5.47
N ARG A 52 7.73 -8.52 5.80
CA ARG A 52 8.07 -8.10 7.15
C ARG A 52 7.52 -6.71 7.44
N GLU A 53 7.68 -5.78 6.50
CA GLU A 53 7.19 -4.42 6.69
C GLU A 53 5.66 -4.41 6.78
N TRP A 54 5.00 -5.23 5.98
CA TRP A 54 3.55 -5.30 6.02
C TRP A 54 3.10 -5.83 7.37
N ARG A 55 3.75 -6.87 7.85
CA ARG A 55 3.38 -7.50 9.09
C ARG A 55 3.60 -6.57 10.28
N GLU A 56 4.66 -5.83 10.26
CA GLU A 56 4.98 -4.95 11.37
C GLU A 56 4.30 -3.58 11.32
N PHE A 57 4.21 -3.02 10.14
CA PHE A 57 3.72 -1.66 10.02
C PHE A 57 2.43 -1.50 9.22
N GLY A 58 1.99 -2.52 8.54
CA GLY A 58 0.81 -2.42 7.70
C GLY A 58 1.05 -1.56 6.47
N GLN A 59 2.31 -1.39 6.08
CA GLN A 59 2.65 -0.61 4.90
C GLN A 59 3.99 -1.06 4.36
N THR A 60 4.19 -0.87 3.07
CA THR A 60 5.48 -1.16 2.45
C THR A 60 5.54 -0.39 1.14
N ARG A 61 6.66 -0.44 0.45
CA ARG A 61 6.81 0.25 -0.81
C ARG A 61 7.62 -0.60 -1.77
N PHE A 62 7.45 -0.31 -3.06
CA PHE A 62 8.13 -1.05 -4.11
C PHE A 62 8.87 -0.06 -4.98
N LEU A 63 10.17 -0.25 -5.13
CA LEU A 63 10.99 0.58 -5.99
C LEU A 63 10.86 0.08 -7.43
N PRO A 64 11.28 0.87 -8.42
CA PRO A 64 11.10 0.47 -9.81
C PRO A 64 11.67 -0.91 -10.17
N ASP A 65 12.75 -1.32 -9.52
CA ASP A 65 13.35 -2.60 -9.84
C ASP A 65 12.53 -3.79 -9.34
N ALA A 66 11.49 -3.55 -8.57
CA ALA A 66 10.60 -4.63 -8.17
C ALA A 66 9.60 -4.99 -9.26
N PHE A 67 9.52 -4.17 -10.31
CA PHE A 67 8.57 -4.39 -11.39
C PHE A 67 9.27 -5.07 -12.56
N MET A 68 8.56 -6.00 -13.21
CA MET A 68 9.13 -6.74 -14.32
C MET A 68 9.24 -5.88 -15.56
N GLU A 69 8.47 -4.81 -15.64
CA GLU A 69 8.52 -3.93 -16.77
C GLU A 69 9.03 -2.56 -16.35
N HIS A 70 9.42 -1.76 -17.31
CA HIS A 70 9.92 -0.42 -17.01
C HIS A 70 8.79 0.47 -16.50
N VAL A 71 9.03 1.15 -15.40
CA VAL A 71 8.05 2.08 -14.85
C VAL A 71 8.70 3.44 -14.73
N SER A 72 7.89 4.49 -14.83
CA SER A 72 8.41 5.84 -14.84
C SER A 72 8.23 6.60 -13.52
N PHE A 73 7.76 5.93 -12.50
CA PHE A 73 7.55 6.60 -11.21
C PHE A 73 8.70 6.25 -10.26
N ASP A 74 8.77 6.97 -9.14
CA ASP A 74 9.84 6.77 -8.17
C ASP A 74 9.61 5.54 -7.32
N ARG A 75 8.37 5.31 -6.91
CA ARG A 75 8.04 4.14 -6.11
C ARG A 75 6.53 3.98 -6.02
N LEU A 76 6.10 2.82 -5.61
CA LEU A 76 4.69 2.55 -5.35
C LEU A 76 4.58 2.29 -3.85
N GLU A 77 3.73 3.03 -3.15
CA GLU A 77 3.54 2.86 -1.72
C GLU A 77 2.17 2.27 -1.45
N ILE A 78 2.11 1.33 -0.52
CA ILE A 78 0.83 0.75 -0.13
C ILE A 78 0.70 0.82 1.38
N GLU A 79 -0.53 0.99 1.83
CA GLU A 79 -0.80 1.12 3.25
C GLU A 79 -2.14 0.49 3.58
N PHE A 80 -2.18 -0.29 4.65
CA PHE A 80 -3.40 -0.93 5.11
C PHE A 80 -4.21 0.08 5.90
N ILE A 81 -5.47 0.24 5.54
CA ILE A 81 -6.34 1.19 6.22
C ILE A 81 -7.39 0.42 7.00
N ASP A 82 -7.37 0.60 8.30
CA ASP A 82 -8.33 -0.02 9.19
C ASP A 82 -9.00 1.10 9.98
N PRO A 83 -10.22 1.46 9.66
CA PRO A 83 -10.89 2.56 10.34
C PRO A 83 -10.99 2.38 11.85
N ASP A 84 -11.12 1.13 12.29
CA ASP A 84 -11.24 0.88 13.72
C ASP A 84 -9.90 1.10 14.44
N ALA A 85 -8.83 0.65 13.84
CA ALA A 85 -7.52 0.86 14.42
C ALA A 85 -7.18 2.35 14.45
N LYS A 86 -7.53 3.06 13.40
CA LYS A 86 -7.28 4.45 13.34
C LYS A 86 -8.05 5.16 14.41
N LYS A 87 -9.28 4.75 14.66
CA LYS A 87 -10.06 5.34 15.66
C LYS A 87 -9.42 5.12 17.00
N LYS A 88 -8.91 3.97 17.28
CA LYS A 88 -8.24 3.68 18.52
C LYS A 88 -7.05 4.57 18.68
N LYS A 89 -6.33 4.80 17.64
CA LYS A 89 -5.17 5.63 17.75
C LYS A 89 -5.54 7.06 18.03
N SER A 90 -6.65 7.49 17.54
CA SER A 90 -7.01 8.86 17.77
C SER A 90 -7.39 9.09 19.20
N ASN A 91 -7.52 8.05 19.98
CA ASN A 91 -7.85 8.23 21.35
C ASN A 91 -6.59 8.38 22.12
N ASP A 92 -5.46 8.41 21.49
CA ASP A 92 -4.23 8.56 22.12
C ASP A 92 -4.27 9.84 22.84
N PRO A 93 -3.93 9.83 24.06
CA PRO A 93 -4.01 11.00 24.87
C PRO A 93 -3.10 12.06 24.54
N ARG A 94 -2.19 11.84 23.74
CA ARG A 94 -1.31 12.83 23.37
C ARG A 94 -2.12 13.91 22.90
N ASN A 95 -3.17 13.54 22.40
CA ASN A 95 -3.90 14.45 22.00
C ASN A 95 -4.71 14.82 22.97
N ALA A 96 -4.63 14.23 23.85
CA ALA A 96 -5.42 14.61 24.86
C ALA A 96 -4.67 15.41 25.58
#